data_7800bc44ff52fbaef466bdec16bc755e
#
_entry.id   7800bc44ff52fbaef466bdec16bc755e
#
_cell.length_a   1.000
_cell.length_b   1.000
_cell.length_c   1.000
_cell.angle_alpha   90.00
_cell.angle_beta   90.00
_cell.angle_gamma   90.00
#
_symmetry.space_group_name_H-M   'P 1'
#
loop_
_entity.id
_entity.type
_entity.pdbx_description
1 polymer ?
#
loop_
_entity_poly.entity_id
_entity_poly.type
_entity_poly.pdbx_seq_one_letter_code
_entity_poly.pdbx_strand_id
1 'polypeptide(L)'
;KSVTMKTLISRSSVLMGIESLTLDAEGEYSVVADALGGINVVISPTSKTIINLFDIEIERTKDEITGRERPILNVENKIEDVTQALLTMARGSTRSQEVNELTKQIIAESVAEEYAAHGINSDPNSLYQASSNSLDGNMLGKDKKEMPTIGSWYRRIQNKASENTNKDYSFHYSYLLKVMKQYIREDDGQMAYFDGQSTFDLLDGTLFINLDISQLEERFARPLAQQILLAWIWEKYVKKNSEDRTKAAK
;
A
#
# COMPACT_ATOMS: atom_id res chain seq x y z
N LYS A 1 18.25 -20.47 -12.03
CA LYS A 1 17.37 -19.32 -12.42
C LYS A 1 17.79 -18.03 -11.70
N SER A 2 18.11 -18.06 -10.41
CA SER A 2 18.51 -16.89 -9.62
C SER A 2 19.77 -16.20 -10.17
N VAL A 3 20.84 -16.93 -10.48
CA VAL A 3 22.09 -16.36 -11.01
C VAL A 3 21.87 -15.59 -12.32
N THR A 4 21.07 -16.15 -13.23
CA THR A 4 20.76 -15.50 -14.52
C THR A 4 20.03 -14.18 -14.32
N MET A 5 19.02 -14.15 -13.41
CA MET A 5 18.28 -12.93 -13.12
C MET A 5 19.16 -11.88 -12.44
N LYS A 6 19.98 -12.25 -11.47
CA LYS A 6 20.94 -11.34 -10.84
C LYS A 6 21.91 -10.73 -11.87
N THR A 7 22.44 -11.53 -12.78
CA THR A 7 23.32 -11.05 -13.84
C THR A 7 22.58 -10.11 -14.80
N LEU A 8 21.34 -10.44 -15.19
CA LEU A 8 20.54 -9.62 -16.09
C LEU A 8 20.26 -8.26 -15.45
N ILE A 9 19.77 -8.24 -14.22
CA ILE A 9 19.48 -7.01 -13.47
C ILE A 9 20.73 -6.16 -13.33
N SER A 10 21.85 -6.74 -12.85
CA SER A 10 23.10 -6.00 -12.67
C SER A 10 23.61 -5.39 -13.98
N ARG A 11 23.55 -6.12 -15.09
CA ARG A 11 23.99 -5.62 -16.39
C ARG A 11 23.06 -4.54 -16.94
N SER A 12 21.76 -4.72 -16.85
CA SER A 12 20.79 -3.72 -17.33
C SER A 12 20.88 -2.43 -16.52
N SER A 13 21.06 -2.52 -15.22
CA SER A 13 21.22 -1.34 -14.36
C SER A 13 22.53 -0.59 -14.67
N VAL A 14 23.66 -1.30 -14.73
CA VAL A 14 24.98 -0.67 -14.93
C VAL A 14 25.17 -0.14 -16.35
N LEU A 15 24.75 -0.91 -17.38
CA LEU A 15 25.03 -0.57 -18.78
C LEU A 15 23.96 0.33 -19.39
N MET A 16 22.72 0.25 -18.91
CA MET A 16 21.58 0.91 -19.54
C MET A 16 20.86 1.89 -18.59
N GLY A 17 21.28 1.98 -17.32
CA GLY A 17 20.61 2.82 -16.33
C GLY A 17 19.17 2.40 -16.03
N ILE A 18 18.83 1.11 -16.27
CA ILE A 18 17.47 0.62 -16.03
C ILE A 18 17.28 0.42 -14.53
N GLU A 19 16.32 1.14 -13.98
CA GLU A 19 15.86 0.95 -12.60
C GLU A 19 15.15 -0.40 -12.47
N SER A 20 15.46 -1.11 -11.39
CA SER A 20 14.90 -2.43 -11.13
C SER A 20 14.38 -2.52 -9.70
N LEU A 21 13.20 -3.12 -9.53
CA LEU A 21 12.61 -3.41 -8.23
C LEU A 21 12.37 -4.91 -8.13
N THR A 22 12.80 -5.52 -7.04
CA THR A 22 12.58 -6.94 -6.75
C THR A 22 11.75 -7.14 -5.50
N LEU A 23 10.90 -8.15 -5.52
CA LEU A 23 10.22 -8.68 -4.36
C LEU A 23 10.86 -10.02 -4.03
N ASP A 24 11.66 -10.04 -2.96
CA ASP A 24 12.58 -11.13 -2.63
C ASP A 24 12.02 -11.99 -1.49
N ALA A 25 11.51 -13.16 -1.86
CA ALA A 25 10.97 -14.10 -0.89
C ALA A 25 12.03 -15.01 -0.27
N GLU A 26 13.23 -15.09 -0.88
CA GLU A 26 14.30 -16.00 -0.45
C GLU A 26 15.49 -15.27 0.19
N GLY A 27 15.51 -13.93 0.18
CA GLY A 27 16.61 -13.14 0.75
C GLY A 27 17.90 -13.18 -0.06
N GLU A 28 17.81 -13.43 -1.36
CA GLU A 28 18.98 -13.62 -2.22
C GLU A 28 19.49 -12.37 -2.91
N TYR A 29 18.70 -11.27 -2.95
CA TYR A 29 19.00 -10.09 -3.75
C TYR A 29 19.65 -8.95 -2.97
N SER A 30 19.80 -9.06 -1.65
CA SER A 30 20.52 -8.06 -0.82
C SER A 30 21.92 -7.77 -1.34
N VAL A 31 22.65 -8.82 -1.74
CA VAL A 31 24.01 -8.69 -2.31
C VAL A 31 24.00 -7.89 -3.62
N VAL A 32 22.95 -7.99 -4.43
CA VAL A 32 22.79 -7.21 -5.66
C VAL A 32 22.52 -5.75 -5.34
N ALA A 33 21.68 -5.48 -4.32
CA ALA A 33 21.43 -4.13 -3.84
C ALA A 33 22.72 -3.46 -3.38
N ASP A 34 23.51 -4.14 -2.55
CA ASP A 34 24.80 -3.62 -2.07
C ASP A 34 25.77 -3.35 -3.22
N ALA A 35 25.88 -4.27 -4.18
CA ALA A 35 26.80 -4.14 -5.32
C ALA A 35 26.43 -2.99 -6.28
N LEU A 36 25.15 -2.66 -6.40
CA LEU A 36 24.64 -1.60 -7.26
C LEU A 36 24.47 -0.24 -6.53
N GLY A 37 24.83 -0.14 -5.24
CA GLY A 37 24.53 1.03 -4.43
C GLY A 37 23.00 1.27 -4.29
N GLY A 38 22.23 0.19 -4.37
CA GLY A 38 20.78 0.20 -4.24
C GLY A 38 20.31 0.15 -2.78
N ILE A 39 19.03 -0.06 -2.60
CA ILE A 39 18.38 -0.10 -1.28
C ILE A 39 17.82 -1.50 -1.03
N ASN A 40 18.14 -2.08 0.14
CA ASN A 40 17.53 -3.30 0.64
C ASN A 40 16.56 -2.98 1.78
N VAL A 41 15.27 -3.15 1.54
CA VAL A 41 14.18 -2.90 2.48
C VAL A 41 13.72 -4.22 3.06
N VAL A 42 14.03 -4.48 4.31
CA VAL A 42 13.62 -5.72 4.99
C VAL A 42 12.29 -5.51 5.70
N ILE A 43 11.31 -6.36 5.37
CA ILE A 43 10.00 -6.40 6.03
C ILE A 43 9.97 -7.62 6.93
N SER A 44 9.95 -7.39 8.23
CA SER A 44 9.98 -8.45 9.23
C SER A 44 9.32 -7.98 10.54
N PRO A 45 9.01 -8.89 11.46
CA PRO A 45 8.45 -8.54 12.77
C PRO A 45 9.30 -7.57 13.59
N THR A 46 10.61 -7.55 13.35
CA THR A 46 11.58 -6.72 14.08
C THR A 46 12.01 -5.47 13.30
N SER A 47 11.60 -5.35 12.04
CA SER A 47 11.93 -4.21 11.19
C SER A 47 11.17 -2.95 11.63
N LYS A 48 11.83 -1.80 11.50
CA LYS A 48 11.20 -0.50 11.65
C LYS A 48 10.53 -0.01 10.37
N THR A 49 10.71 -0.73 9.26
CA THR A 49 10.09 -0.38 8.00
C THR A 49 8.60 -0.66 8.06
N ILE A 50 7.82 0.32 7.71
CA ILE A 50 6.37 0.25 7.58
C ILE A 50 6.01 0.60 6.16
N ILE A 51 5.09 -0.16 5.57
CA ILE A 51 4.47 0.13 4.28
C ILE A 51 2.97 0.21 4.52
N ASN A 52 2.40 1.40 4.29
CA ASN A 52 0.99 1.62 4.56
C ASN A 52 0.13 1.06 3.44
N LEU A 53 -0.75 0.15 3.80
CA LEU A 53 -1.75 -0.44 2.89
C LEU A 53 -2.65 0.62 2.24
N PHE A 54 -2.92 1.73 2.94
CA PHE A 54 -3.83 2.79 2.50
C PHE A 54 -3.15 3.86 1.63
N ASP A 55 -1.86 3.75 1.35
CA ASP A 55 -1.18 4.71 0.47
C ASP A 55 -1.86 4.78 -0.90
N ILE A 56 -2.10 5.99 -1.37
CA ILE A 56 -2.70 6.26 -2.68
C ILE A 56 -1.92 7.36 -3.39
N GLU A 57 -1.79 7.26 -4.72
CA GLU A 57 -1.10 8.20 -5.57
C GLU A 57 -2.01 8.74 -6.68
N ILE A 58 -1.66 9.94 -7.14
CA ILE A 58 -2.30 10.54 -8.31
C ILE A 58 -1.80 9.80 -9.55
N GLU A 59 -2.73 9.40 -10.40
CA GLU A 59 -2.43 8.87 -11.73
C GLU A 59 -2.84 9.87 -12.80
N ARG A 60 -2.24 9.75 -13.99
CA ARG A 60 -2.63 10.56 -15.15
C ARG A 60 -3.37 9.72 -16.16
N THR A 61 -4.50 10.21 -16.58
CA THR A 61 -5.29 9.62 -17.64
C THR A 61 -5.43 10.58 -18.81
N LYS A 62 -5.53 10.05 -20.02
CA LYS A 62 -5.83 10.86 -21.20
C LYS A 62 -7.34 11.01 -21.33
N ASP A 63 -7.77 12.25 -21.44
CA ASP A 63 -9.14 12.57 -21.80
C ASP A 63 -9.40 12.08 -23.23
N GLU A 64 -10.40 11.25 -23.42
CA GLU A 64 -10.71 10.60 -24.72
C GLU A 64 -11.11 11.61 -25.80
N ILE A 65 -11.67 12.75 -25.42
CA ILE A 65 -12.19 13.76 -26.34
C ILE A 65 -11.09 14.75 -26.72
N THR A 66 -10.34 15.23 -25.73
CA THR A 66 -9.35 16.30 -25.96
C THR A 66 -7.93 15.78 -26.15
N GLY A 67 -7.67 14.50 -25.86
CA GLY A 67 -6.35 13.88 -25.83
C GLY A 67 -5.40 14.46 -24.78
N ARG A 68 -5.89 15.39 -23.94
CA ARG A 68 -5.09 16.03 -22.89
C ARG A 68 -4.99 15.13 -21.66
N GLU A 69 -3.82 15.10 -21.07
CA GLU A 69 -3.61 14.42 -19.81
C GLU A 69 -4.23 15.22 -18.65
N ARG A 70 -4.94 14.53 -17.79
CA ARG A 70 -5.49 15.08 -16.55
C ARG A 70 -5.11 14.20 -15.36
N PRO A 71 -4.76 14.80 -14.22
CA PRO A 71 -4.57 14.04 -13.00
C PRO A 71 -5.91 13.52 -12.49
N ILE A 72 -5.93 12.30 -12.01
CA ILE A 72 -7.08 11.70 -11.34
C ILE A 72 -6.62 11.01 -10.05
N LEU A 73 -7.51 10.94 -9.06
CA LEU A 73 -7.30 10.15 -7.84
C LEU A 73 -8.39 9.08 -7.77
N ASN A 74 -8.00 7.83 -8.01
CA ASN A 74 -8.94 6.72 -8.09
C ASN A 74 -9.16 6.08 -6.71
N VAL A 75 -9.88 6.80 -5.85
CA VAL A 75 -10.15 6.37 -4.48
C VAL A 75 -11.03 5.11 -4.44
N GLU A 76 -11.95 4.95 -5.39
CA GLU A 76 -12.86 3.79 -5.44
C GLU A 76 -12.10 2.49 -5.66
N ASN A 77 -11.17 2.45 -6.63
CA ASN A 77 -10.33 1.28 -6.85
C ASN A 77 -9.44 1.00 -5.62
N LYS A 78 -8.93 2.05 -5.00
CA LYS A 78 -8.11 1.88 -3.81
C LYS A 78 -8.89 1.33 -2.63
N ILE A 79 -10.13 1.75 -2.43
CA ILE A 79 -11.04 1.19 -1.41
C ILE A 79 -11.23 -0.32 -1.65
N GLU A 80 -11.43 -0.75 -2.90
CA GLU A 80 -11.57 -2.17 -3.22
C GLU A 80 -10.28 -2.95 -2.92
N ASP A 81 -9.10 -2.42 -3.31
CA ASP A 81 -7.80 -3.05 -3.05
C ASP A 81 -7.54 -3.23 -1.55
N VAL A 82 -7.79 -2.17 -0.76
CA VAL A 82 -7.66 -2.20 0.69
C VAL A 82 -8.66 -3.18 1.30
N THR A 83 -9.90 -3.18 0.82
CA THR A 83 -10.94 -4.11 1.27
C THR A 83 -10.52 -5.56 1.05
N GLN A 84 -9.97 -5.90 -0.11
CA GLN A 84 -9.50 -7.26 -0.41
C GLN A 84 -8.32 -7.67 0.48
N ALA A 85 -7.40 -6.77 0.75
CA ALA A 85 -6.28 -7.06 1.66
C ALA A 85 -6.77 -7.29 3.10
N LEU A 86 -7.65 -6.42 3.63
CA LEU A 86 -8.25 -6.58 4.95
C LEU A 86 -9.11 -7.85 5.06
N LEU A 87 -9.82 -8.23 3.99
CA LEU A 87 -10.54 -9.50 3.92
C LEU A 87 -9.58 -10.70 3.99
N THR A 88 -8.45 -10.63 3.31
CA THR A 88 -7.43 -11.69 3.36
C THR A 88 -6.86 -11.80 4.77
N MET A 89 -6.59 -10.68 5.43
CA MET A 89 -6.17 -10.65 6.84
C MET A 89 -7.23 -11.26 7.76
N ALA A 90 -8.50 -10.88 7.59
CA ALA A 90 -9.61 -11.36 8.41
C ALA A 90 -9.86 -12.87 8.23
N ARG A 91 -9.68 -13.41 7.02
CA ARG A 91 -9.77 -14.86 6.76
C ARG A 91 -8.63 -15.64 7.40
N GLY A 92 -7.47 -15.02 7.54
CA GLY A 92 -6.29 -15.64 8.12
C GLY A 92 -5.82 -16.91 7.36
N SER A 93 -4.91 -17.66 7.97
CA SER A 93 -4.35 -18.89 7.40
C SER A 93 -5.35 -20.03 7.23
N THR A 94 -6.41 -20.04 8.01
CA THR A 94 -7.46 -21.10 8.02
C THR A 94 -8.58 -20.85 7.01
N ARG A 95 -8.55 -19.71 6.30
CA ARG A 95 -9.61 -19.27 5.38
C ARG A 95 -10.99 -19.38 5.99
N SER A 96 -11.19 -18.77 7.16
CA SER A 96 -12.42 -18.86 7.94
C SER A 96 -13.67 -18.60 7.09
N GLN A 97 -14.65 -19.50 7.20
CA GLN A 97 -15.97 -19.35 6.57
C GLN A 97 -16.85 -18.27 7.25
N GLU A 98 -16.43 -17.77 8.39
CA GLU A 98 -17.14 -16.70 9.12
C GLU A 98 -17.06 -15.36 8.38
N VAL A 99 -16.09 -15.22 7.46
CA VAL A 99 -15.96 -14.04 6.59
C VAL A 99 -16.83 -14.21 5.36
N ASN A 100 -17.96 -13.53 5.36
CA ASN A 100 -18.97 -13.55 4.30
C ASN A 100 -19.16 -12.17 3.64
N GLU A 101 -20.17 -12.03 2.77
CA GLU A 101 -20.47 -10.77 2.07
C GLU A 101 -20.79 -9.62 3.03
N LEU A 102 -21.44 -9.88 4.17
CA LEU A 102 -21.73 -8.85 5.17
C LEU A 102 -20.42 -8.34 5.81
N THR A 103 -19.47 -9.23 6.11
CA THR A 103 -18.14 -8.83 6.58
C THR A 103 -17.43 -7.96 5.53
N LYS A 104 -17.50 -8.34 4.26
CA LYS A 104 -16.94 -7.55 3.15
C LYS A 104 -17.55 -6.16 3.10
N GLN A 105 -18.87 -6.07 3.19
CA GLN A 105 -19.57 -4.79 3.18
C GLN A 105 -19.14 -3.89 4.34
N ILE A 106 -19.07 -4.43 5.57
CA ILE A 106 -18.61 -3.69 6.75
C ILE A 106 -17.20 -3.12 6.54
N ILE A 107 -16.29 -3.94 5.99
CA ILE A 107 -14.92 -3.51 5.71
C ILE A 107 -14.93 -2.40 4.66
N ALA A 108 -15.61 -2.59 3.52
CA ALA A 108 -15.63 -1.64 2.42
C ALA A 108 -16.20 -0.27 2.85
N GLU A 109 -17.33 -0.27 3.54
CA GLU A 109 -17.96 0.95 4.06
C GLU A 109 -17.03 1.67 5.05
N SER A 110 -16.40 0.94 5.97
CA SER A 110 -15.52 1.54 6.97
C SER A 110 -14.21 2.05 6.36
N VAL A 111 -13.67 1.42 5.31
CA VAL A 111 -12.51 1.91 4.54
C VAL A 111 -12.88 3.20 3.80
N ALA A 112 -14.04 3.26 3.15
CA ALA A 112 -14.52 4.47 2.48
C ALA A 112 -14.67 5.64 3.46
N GLU A 113 -15.22 5.37 4.65
CA GLU A 113 -15.35 6.37 5.71
C GLU A 113 -14.00 6.84 6.26
N GLU A 114 -12.97 5.97 6.30
CA GLU A 114 -11.62 6.38 6.69
C GLU A 114 -11.03 7.38 5.70
N TYR A 115 -11.11 7.13 4.39
CA TYR A 115 -10.66 8.10 3.39
C TYR A 115 -11.44 9.41 3.48
N ALA A 116 -12.77 9.33 3.62
CA ALA A 116 -13.61 10.54 3.78
C ALA A 116 -13.26 11.35 5.04
N ALA A 117 -12.99 10.68 6.16
CA ALA A 117 -12.60 11.34 7.42
C ALA A 117 -11.25 12.06 7.31
N HIS A 118 -10.32 11.56 6.47
CA HIS A 118 -9.07 12.23 6.14
C HIS A 118 -9.25 13.31 5.05
N GLY A 119 -10.50 13.53 4.58
CA GLY A 119 -10.83 14.51 3.54
C GLY A 119 -10.21 14.13 2.19
N ILE A 120 -10.04 12.85 1.91
CA ILE A 120 -9.53 12.30 0.65
C ILE A 120 -10.71 11.84 -0.18
N ASN A 121 -10.82 12.37 -1.40
CA ASN A 121 -11.87 12.07 -2.36
C ASN A 121 -11.30 12.04 -3.79
N SER A 122 -12.13 11.94 -4.82
CA SER A 122 -11.68 11.84 -6.22
C SER A 122 -10.98 13.10 -6.76
N ASP A 123 -10.97 14.22 -6.03
CA ASP A 123 -10.18 15.40 -6.40
C ASP A 123 -8.69 15.16 -6.03
N PRO A 124 -7.76 15.21 -7.00
CA PRO A 124 -6.33 15.07 -6.72
C PRO A 124 -5.78 16.04 -5.67
N ASN A 125 -6.37 17.25 -5.57
CA ASN A 125 -5.97 18.22 -4.56
C ASN A 125 -6.31 17.79 -3.14
N SER A 126 -7.28 16.90 -2.97
CA SER A 126 -7.68 16.39 -1.66
C SER A 126 -6.57 15.62 -0.95
N LEU A 127 -5.54 15.17 -1.69
CA LEU A 127 -4.40 14.43 -1.16
C LEU A 127 -3.42 15.32 -0.36
N TYR A 128 -3.50 16.63 -0.55
CA TYR A 128 -2.57 17.59 0.03
C TYR A 128 -3.22 18.43 1.13
N GLN A 129 -2.38 18.89 2.04
CA GLN A 129 -2.83 19.83 3.09
C GLN A 129 -3.21 21.17 2.44
N ALA A 130 -4.27 21.80 2.97
CA ALA A 130 -4.62 23.15 2.58
C ALA A 130 -3.50 24.09 3.05
N SER A 131 -2.65 24.55 2.13
CA SER A 131 -1.64 25.55 2.48
C SER A 131 -2.34 26.90 2.61
N SER A 132 -2.15 27.54 3.75
CA SER A 132 -2.67 28.89 4.04
C SER A 132 -2.10 30.00 3.14
N ASN A 133 -1.11 29.70 2.26
CA ASN A 133 -0.34 30.72 1.53
C ASN A 133 -0.15 30.45 0.03
N SER A 134 -0.86 29.53 -0.62
CA SER A 134 -0.69 29.38 -2.08
C SER A 134 -1.81 30.08 -2.84
N LEU A 135 -1.53 31.31 -3.28
CA LEU A 135 -2.30 32.04 -4.31
C LEU A 135 -2.16 31.42 -5.72
N ASP A 136 -1.21 30.53 -5.90
CA ASP A 136 -0.94 29.84 -7.16
C ASP A 136 -1.36 28.36 -7.05
N GLY A 137 -2.21 27.91 -7.98
CA GLY A 137 -2.69 26.54 -8.09
C GLY A 137 -1.59 25.48 -8.40
N ASN A 138 -0.36 25.73 -8.02
CA ASN A 138 0.79 24.87 -8.26
C ASN A 138 0.92 23.88 -7.11
N MET A 139 0.86 22.58 -7.42
CA MET A 139 1.00 21.48 -6.43
C MET A 139 2.43 21.32 -5.90
N LEU A 140 3.42 21.99 -6.49
CA LEU A 140 4.80 21.97 -6.06
C LEU A 140 4.95 22.65 -4.69
N GLY A 141 5.33 21.87 -3.67
CA GLY A 141 5.59 22.37 -2.31
C GLY A 141 4.42 22.22 -1.33
N LYS A 142 3.37 21.48 -1.66
CA LYS A 142 2.33 21.12 -0.71
C LYS A 142 2.67 19.80 -0.01
N ASP A 143 2.58 19.80 1.31
CA ASP A 143 2.75 18.57 2.09
C ASP A 143 1.56 17.63 1.86
N LYS A 144 1.86 16.36 1.63
CA LYS A 144 0.87 15.31 1.52
C LYS A 144 0.21 15.08 2.88
N LYS A 145 -1.09 14.81 2.88
CA LYS A 145 -1.80 14.43 4.10
C LYS A 145 -1.32 13.08 4.61
N GLU A 146 -1.43 12.88 5.91
CA GLU A 146 -1.33 11.54 6.47
C GLU A 146 -2.45 10.65 5.94
N MET A 147 -2.08 9.43 5.57
CA MET A 147 -3.04 8.45 5.06
C MET A 147 -3.73 7.73 6.21
N PRO A 148 -4.95 7.19 5.99
CA PRO A 148 -5.51 6.22 6.91
C PRO A 148 -4.52 5.09 7.19
N THR A 149 -4.70 4.38 8.30
CA THR A 149 -3.89 3.20 8.66
C THR A 149 -4.78 2.04 9.06
N ILE A 150 -4.24 0.83 9.17
CA ILE A 150 -5.00 -0.31 9.71
C ILE A 150 -5.46 0.01 11.13
N GLY A 151 -4.62 0.67 11.95
CA GLY A 151 -4.95 1.08 13.31
C GLY A 151 -6.09 2.10 13.36
N SER A 152 -6.10 3.13 12.49
CA SER A 152 -7.20 4.09 12.43
C SER A 152 -8.51 3.44 12.00
N TRP A 153 -8.45 2.57 10.99
CA TRP A 153 -9.59 1.77 10.55
C TRP A 153 -10.10 0.84 11.68
N TYR A 154 -9.20 0.18 12.40
CA TYR A 154 -9.56 -0.70 13.52
C TYR A 154 -10.30 0.06 14.63
N ARG A 155 -9.83 1.27 15.00
CA ARG A 155 -10.55 2.14 15.95
C ARG A 155 -11.94 2.52 15.44
N ARG A 156 -12.11 2.75 14.14
CA ARG A 156 -13.44 2.98 13.55
C ARG A 156 -14.35 1.77 13.72
N ILE A 157 -13.84 0.56 13.50
CA ILE A 157 -14.59 -0.67 13.74
C ILE A 157 -14.99 -0.81 15.22
N GLN A 158 -14.10 -0.46 16.16
CA GLN A 158 -14.42 -0.43 17.60
C GLN A 158 -15.58 0.53 17.91
N ASN A 159 -15.55 1.73 17.37
CA ASN A 159 -16.60 2.73 17.54
C ASN A 159 -17.94 2.22 16.98
N LYS A 160 -17.94 1.74 15.74
CA LYS A 160 -19.13 1.15 15.10
C LYS A 160 -19.69 -0.04 15.91
N ALA A 161 -18.82 -0.87 16.45
CA ALA A 161 -19.25 -1.99 17.30
C ALA A 161 -19.92 -1.52 18.59
N SER A 162 -19.41 -0.45 19.20
CA SER A 162 -19.98 0.10 20.45
C SER A 162 -21.33 0.79 20.24
N GLU A 163 -21.56 1.39 19.08
CA GLU A 163 -22.79 2.07 18.70
C GLU A 163 -23.83 1.13 18.08
N ASN A 164 -23.42 -0.08 17.72
CA ASN A 164 -24.24 -1.02 16.97
C ASN A 164 -25.36 -1.62 17.85
N THR A 165 -26.60 -1.48 17.40
CA THR A 165 -27.78 -2.08 18.00
C THR A 165 -28.32 -3.28 17.22
N ASN A 166 -27.81 -3.52 16.01
CA ASN A 166 -28.23 -4.61 15.15
C ASN A 166 -27.48 -5.90 15.48
N LYS A 167 -28.20 -6.93 15.86
CA LYS A 167 -27.64 -8.24 16.25
C LYS A 167 -26.90 -8.94 15.09
N ASP A 168 -27.35 -8.75 13.86
CA ASP A 168 -26.74 -9.38 12.68
C ASP A 168 -25.31 -8.86 12.44
N TYR A 169 -25.06 -7.59 12.74
CA TYR A 169 -23.74 -6.96 12.62
C TYR A 169 -22.83 -7.24 13.81
N SER A 170 -23.40 -7.48 15.00
CA SER A 170 -22.64 -7.66 16.26
C SER A 170 -21.61 -8.78 16.17
N PHE A 171 -21.98 -9.89 15.55
CA PHE A 171 -21.07 -11.02 15.35
C PHE A 171 -19.88 -10.62 14.47
N HIS A 172 -20.13 -9.95 13.35
CA HIS A 172 -19.10 -9.57 12.39
C HIS A 172 -18.11 -8.53 12.96
N TYR A 173 -18.62 -7.53 13.70
CA TYR A 173 -17.76 -6.59 14.42
C TYR A 173 -16.88 -7.29 15.44
N SER A 174 -17.46 -8.14 16.29
CA SER A 174 -16.72 -8.89 17.31
C SER A 174 -15.67 -9.80 16.69
N TYR A 175 -16.01 -10.45 15.58
CA TYR A 175 -15.08 -11.27 14.82
C TYR A 175 -13.91 -10.44 14.27
N LEU A 176 -14.19 -9.34 13.57
CA LEU A 176 -13.16 -8.45 13.02
C LEU A 176 -12.24 -7.92 14.12
N LEU A 177 -12.78 -7.43 15.23
CA LEU A 177 -11.98 -6.93 16.35
C LEU A 177 -11.06 -7.99 16.94
N LYS A 178 -11.51 -9.24 16.99
CA LYS A 178 -10.72 -10.35 17.51
C LYS A 178 -9.57 -10.72 16.56
N VAL A 179 -9.87 -10.89 15.26
CA VAL A 179 -8.89 -11.43 14.31
C VAL A 179 -7.91 -10.36 13.81
N MET A 180 -8.35 -9.10 13.74
CA MET A 180 -7.51 -8.01 13.24
C MET A 180 -6.52 -7.49 14.28
N LYS A 181 -6.72 -7.77 15.57
CA LYS A 181 -5.84 -7.32 16.65
C LYS A 181 -4.36 -7.65 16.42
N GLN A 182 -4.06 -8.80 15.83
CA GLN A 182 -2.67 -9.23 15.54
C GLN A 182 -1.95 -8.34 14.52
N TYR A 183 -2.69 -7.51 13.76
CA TYR A 183 -2.13 -6.60 12.76
C TYR A 183 -2.00 -5.16 13.26
N ILE A 184 -2.40 -4.89 14.51
CA ILE A 184 -2.45 -3.55 15.09
C ILE A 184 -1.19 -3.30 15.92
N ARG A 185 -0.46 -2.25 15.58
CA ARG A 185 0.79 -1.89 16.24
C ARG A 185 0.58 -1.42 17.68
N GLU A 186 -0.46 -0.65 17.94
CA GLU A 186 -0.80 -0.17 19.28
C GLU A 186 -1.15 -1.31 20.25
N ASP A 187 -1.55 -2.46 19.72
CA ASP A 187 -1.89 -3.67 20.48
C ASP A 187 -0.74 -4.69 20.53
N ASP A 188 0.49 -4.28 20.17
CA ASP A 188 1.67 -5.15 20.08
C ASP A 188 1.45 -6.35 19.16
N GLY A 189 0.72 -6.15 18.07
CA GLY A 189 0.37 -7.19 17.10
C GLY A 189 1.61 -7.79 16.43
N GLN A 190 1.71 -9.12 16.42
CA GLN A 190 2.86 -9.84 15.88
C GLN A 190 3.02 -9.69 14.36
N MET A 191 1.97 -9.26 13.66
CA MET A 191 1.93 -9.07 12.20
C MET A 191 1.68 -7.61 11.81
N ALA A 192 2.10 -6.64 12.64
CA ALA A 192 1.82 -5.21 12.46
C ALA A 192 2.81 -4.51 11.50
N TYR A 193 3.31 -5.20 10.47
CA TYR A 193 4.29 -4.63 9.52
C TYR A 193 3.67 -3.60 8.56
N PHE A 194 2.35 -3.62 8.41
CA PHE A 194 1.60 -2.76 7.49
C PHE A 194 0.72 -1.73 8.21
N ASP A 195 0.85 -1.62 9.55
CA ASP A 195 0.10 -0.67 10.35
C ASP A 195 0.95 0.54 10.72
N GLY A 196 0.62 1.68 10.17
CA GLY A 196 1.28 2.96 10.37
C GLY A 196 1.54 3.68 9.04
N GLN A 197 2.09 4.90 9.14
CA GLN A 197 2.52 5.66 7.96
C GLN A 197 3.74 5.00 7.33
N SER A 198 3.82 5.01 6.00
CA SER A 198 4.98 4.49 5.29
C SER A 198 6.25 5.22 5.72
N THR A 199 7.25 4.45 6.15
CA THR A 199 8.57 4.97 6.55
C THR A 199 9.57 4.96 5.41
N PHE A 200 9.18 4.38 4.28
CA PHE A 200 9.99 4.24 3.07
C PHE A 200 9.18 4.72 1.88
N ASP A 201 9.80 5.48 1.01
CA ASP A 201 9.26 5.85 -0.30
C ASP A 201 10.22 5.40 -1.40
N LEU A 202 9.70 5.16 -2.60
CA LEU A 202 10.51 4.80 -3.76
C LEU A 202 11.25 6.04 -4.24
N LEU A 203 12.59 6.01 -4.12
CA LEU A 203 13.43 7.12 -4.49
C LEU A 203 13.69 7.12 -5.99
N ASP A 204 13.40 8.23 -6.64
CA ASP A 204 13.73 8.44 -8.06
C ASP A 204 15.26 8.35 -8.25
N GLY A 205 15.68 7.66 -9.31
CA GLY A 205 17.09 7.50 -9.65
C GLY A 205 17.82 6.40 -8.86
N THR A 206 17.13 5.64 -8.03
CA THR A 206 17.72 4.46 -7.41
C THR A 206 17.72 3.29 -8.38
N LEU A 207 18.91 2.84 -8.78
CA LEU A 207 19.08 1.79 -9.80
C LEU A 207 18.49 0.44 -9.39
N PHE A 208 18.49 0.14 -8.09
CA PHE A 208 17.99 -1.13 -7.60
C PHE A 208 17.35 -1.02 -6.21
N ILE A 209 16.13 -1.51 -6.09
CA ILE A 209 15.39 -1.60 -4.82
C ILE A 209 14.99 -3.05 -4.61
N ASN A 210 15.40 -3.62 -3.48
CA ASN A 210 15.00 -4.95 -3.06
C ASN A 210 14.04 -4.87 -1.87
N LEU A 211 12.85 -5.43 -2.02
CA LEU A 211 11.87 -5.62 -0.94
C LEU A 211 12.01 -7.06 -0.43
N ASP A 212 12.73 -7.22 0.67
CA ASP A 212 13.04 -8.52 1.26
C ASP A 212 11.96 -8.92 2.27
N ILE A 213 11.24 -10.00 1.95
CA ILE A 213 10.21 -10.61 2.78
C ILE A 213 10.59 -12.03 3.24
N SER A 214 11.84 -12.41 3.09
CA SER A 214 12.33 -13.77 3.40
C SER A 214 12.16 -14.15 4.86
N GLN A 215 12.13 -13.17 5.77
CA GLN A 215 11.98 -13.39 7.21
C GLN A 215 10.51 -13.58 7.64
N LEU A 216 9.55 -13.44 6.73
CA LEU A 216 8.14 -13.66 7.03
C LEU A 216 7.78 -15.15 6.97
N GLU A 217 6.80 -15.56 7.77
CA GLU A 217 6.26 -16.92 7.75
C GLU A 217 5.71 -17.30 6.36
N GLU A 218 6.06 -18.49 5.85
CA GLU A 218 5.88 -18.87 4.45
C GLU A 218 4.43 -19.09 4.03
N ARG A 219 3.60 -19.63 4.92
CA ARG A 219 2.27 -20.13 4.56
C ARG A 219 1.24 -19.02 4.41
N PHE A 220 1.35 -17.99 5.25
CA PHE A 220 0.36 -16.92 5.28
C PHE A 220 0.97 -15.53 5.22
N ALA A 221 1.94 -15.19 6.08
CA ALA A 221 2.48 -13.83 6.16
C ALA A 221 3.21 -13.41 4.88
N ARG A 222 3.98 -14.29 4.26
CA ARG A 222 4.71 -14.01 3.02
C ARG A 222 3.77 -13.81 1.81
N PRO A 223 2.77 -14.66 1.53
CA PRO A 223 1.76 -14.40 0.49
C PRO A 223 0.94 -13.13 0.72
N LEU A 224 0.57 -12.84 1.96
CA LEU A 224 -0.13 -11.61 2.32
C LEU A 224 0.76 -10.38 2.03
N ALA A 225 2.03 -10.42 2.45
CA ALA A 225 3.00 -9.38 2.17
C ALA A 225 3.20 -9.17 0.67
N GLN A 226 3.29 -10.24 -0.12
CA GLN A 226 3.37 -10.17 -1.58
C GLN A 226 2.17 -9.43 -2.18
N GLN A 227 0.96 -9.75 -1.75
CA GLN A 227 -0.26 -9.07 -2.22
C GLN A 227 -0.22 -7.56 -1.92
N ILE A 228 0.09 -7.20 -0.67
CA ILE A 228 0.12 -5.80 -0.22
C ILE A 228 1.24 -5.03 -0.94
N LEU A 229 2.43 -5.60 -1.01
CA LEU A 229 3.57 -4.96 -1.64
C LEU A 229 3.39 -4.76 -3.15
N LEU A 230 2.80 -5.72 -3.85
CA LEU A 230 2.50 -5.56 -5.27
C LEU A 230 1.49 -4.43 -5.51
N ALA A 231 0.45 -4.31 -4.68
CA ALA A 231 -0.50 -3.21 -4.74
C ALA A 231 0.18 -1.87 -4.42
N TRP A 232 1.06 -1.83 -3.42
CA TRP A 232 1.80 -0.63 -3.04
C TRP A 232 2.83 -0.21 -4.11
N ILE A 233 3.54 -1.16 -4.72
CA ILE A 233 4.45 -0.91 -5.84
C ILE A 233 3.67 -0.32 -7.03
N TRP A 234 2.48 -0.84 -7.31
CA TRP A 234 1.62 -0.31 -8.36
C TRP A 234 1.28 1.16 -8.10
N GLU A 235 0.85 1.49 -6.89
CA GLU A 235 0.55 2.86 -6.50
C GLU A 235 1.78 3.77 -6.59
N LYS A 236 2.86 3.40 -5.92
CA LYS A 236 4.02 4.27 -5.71
C LYS A 236 4.96 4.35 -6.91
N TYR A 237 5.09 3.27 -7.69
CA TYR A 237 6.06 3.19 -8.78
C TYR A 237 5.39 3.24 -10.16
N VAL A 238 4.40 2.39 -10.39
CA VAL A 238 3.83 2.26 -11.74
C VAL A 238 2.99 3.48 -12.11
N LYS A 239 2.14 3.98 -11.20
CA LYS A 239 1.32 5.18 -11.45
C LYS A 239 2.20 6.42 -11.59
N LYS A 240 3.17 6.63 -10.71
CA LYS A 240 4.10 7.75 -10.74
C LYS A 240 4.91 7.80 -12.04
N ASN A 241 5.41 6.65 -12.51
CA ASN A 241 6.23 6.54 -13.71
C ASN A 241 5.43 6.36 -15.01
N SER A 242 4.09 6.38 -14.96
CA SER A 242 3.25 6.28 -16.16
C SER A 242 3.46 7.43 -17.15
N GLU A 243 3.95 8.59 -16.67
CA GLU A 243 4.30 9.74 -17.51
C GLU A 243 5.53 9.52 -18.41
N ASP A 244 6.54 8.84 -17.88
CA ASP A 244 7.81 8.70 -18.61
C ASP A 244 7.70 7.73 -19.78
N ARG A 245 6.75 6.78 -19.74
CA ARG A 245 6.46 5.88 -20.87
C ARG A 245 5.95 6.62 -22.11
N THR A 246 5.24 7.73 -21.94
CA THR A 246 4.76 8.56 -23.05
C THR A 246 5.88 9.42 -23.65
N LYS A 247 6.92 9.73 -22.89
CA LYS A 247 8.11 10.46 -23.37
C LYS A 247 9.10 9.54 -24.11
N ALA A 248 9.23 8.30 -23.68
CA ALA A 248 10.12 7.31 -24.33
C ALA A 248 9.56 6.76 -25.66
N ALA A 249 8.28 6.95 -25.95
CA ALA A 249 7.61 6.51 -27.18
C ALA A 249 7.57 7.60 -28.28
N LYS A 250 8.20 8.76 -28.05
CA LYS A 250 8.44 9.82 -29.03
C LYS A 250 9.90 9.87 -29.42
#